data_495f4ae7c6d4fcf93c27647ce488c246
#
_entry.id   495f4ae7c6d4fcf93c27647ce488c246
#
_cell.length_a   1.000
_cell.length_b   1.000
_cell.length_c   1.000
_cell.angle_alpha   90.00
_cell.angle_beta   90.00
_cell.angle_gamma   90.00
#
_symmetry.space_group_name_H-M   'P 1'
#
loop_
_entity.id
_entity.type
_entity.pdbx_description
1 polymer ?
#
loop_
_entity_poly.entity_id
_entity_poly.type
_entity_poly.pdbx_seq_one_letter_code
_entity_poly.pdbx_strand_id
1 'polypeptide(L)'
;MRINNLIPENTEGFGGEKPPSEENSTSNAKKTKRETAVSQRLINFALHMYKQLTSEQRYTIFILLQNGTKKKDIAKAINVSPSTISREIKRNSGHNGHYNWETAQRNVVYRKHKKPGNRSIDDRVKNEAIRLLTEEQWSPVQISGYLAKQEKHISHETIYRVIRKDKRDGGSLYKNCRHKLKHRARPVGGKRISIPNRISISERPVEADGKRFGDFEMDTIVGKDGHGAIVTLTERSTNMLLMRKLNKGKNAKELARTVIHLLAPFKGRVKSITTDNGTEFACHEMIAKSIGTKIYFADPYSSWQKGAIENVNGLIRQYIPKNTCFSNISQQQITKIMQKINTRPREKLNFSTPRECFYKKML
;
A
#
# COMPACT_ATOMS: atom_id res chain seq x y z
N MET A 1 -18.11 -34.79 -49.97
CA MET A 1 -19.30 -34.32 -50.66
C MET A 1 -19.34 -32.81 -50.48
N ARG A 2 -18.89 -32.01 -51.43
CA ARG A 2 -19.70 -31.40 -52.54
C ARG A 2 -20.90 -30.66 -51.92
N ILE A 3 -21.25 -29.39 -52.15
CA ILE A 3 -21.07 -28.49 -53.31
C ILE A 3 -21.63 -27.11 -52.93
N ASN A 4 -20.97 -26.03 -53.37
CA ASN A 4 -21.39 -24.89 -54.21
C ASN A 4 -22.32 -23.80 -53.69
N ASN A 5 -21.75 -22.59 -53.77
CA ASN A 5 -22.13 -21.45 -54.68
C ASN A 5 -23.45 -20.72 -54.38
N LEU A 6 -23.30 -19.38 -54.20
CA LEU A 6 -23.80 -18.40 -55.18
C LEU A 6 -23.48 -16.96 -54.75
N ILE A 7 -22.80 -16.25 -55.67
CA ILE A 7 -22.68 -14.79 -55.73
C ILE A 7 -23.91 -14.26 -56.48
N PRO A 8 -24.33 -13.02 -56.22
CA PRO A 8 -24.57 -12.14 -57.37
C PRO A 8 -23.80 -10.81 -57.27
N GLU A 9 -23.26 -10.44 -58.42
CA GLU A 9 -22.78 -9.10 -58.78
C GLU A 9 -23.95 -8.10 -58.84
N ASN A 10 -23.62 -6.82 -58.52
CA ASN A 10 -23.92 -5.66 -59.39
C ASN A 10 -23.27 -4.41 -58.80
N THR A 11 -22.29 -3.91 -59.45
CA THR A 11 -22.06 -2.71 -60.29
C THR A 11 -22.52 -1.34 -59.72
N GLU A 12 -21.54 -0.44 -59.85
CA GLU A 12 -21.58 1.01 -60.11
C GLU A 12 -21.47 2.01 -58.97
N GLY A 13 -20.42 2.83 -59.11
CA GLY A 13 -20.26 4.09 -58.37
C GLY A 13 -18.81 4.58 -58.28
N PHE A 14 -18.27 5.19 -59.34
CA PHE A 14 -16.98 5.88 -59.38
C PHE A 14 -16.97 7.03 -58.34
N GLY A 15 -15.97 7.01 -57.45
CA GLY A 15 -15.58 8.14 -56.63
C GLY A 15 -14.08 8.06 -56.38
N GLY A 16 -13.30 8.81 -57.16
CA GLY A 16 -11.85 8.84 -57.05
C GLY A 16 -11.39 9.49 -55.76
N GLU A 17 -10.73 8.72 -54.91
CA GLU A 17 -9.91 9.25 -53.82
C GLU A 17 -8.45 9.43 -54.27
N LYS A 18 -7.93 10.66 -54.09
CA LYS A 18 -6.51 10.99 -54.30
C LYS A 18 -5.65 10.19 -53.34
N PRO A 19 -4.46 9.75 -53.73
CA PRO A 19 -3.51 9.10 -52.83
C PRO A 19 -3.06 10.08 -51.75
N PRO A 20 -2.84 9.62 -50.48
CA PRO A 20 -2.39 10.47 -49.39
C PRO A 20 -0.97 10.97 -49.69
N SER A 21 -0.79 12.26 -49.48
CA SER A 21 0.47 13.01 -49.68
C SER A 21 1.65 12.42 -48.89
N GLU A 22 2.80 12.30 -49.53
CA GLU A 22 4.08 11.79 -48.97
C GLU A 22 4.61 12.52 -47.73
N GLU A 23 4.01 13.62 -47.31
CA GLU A 23 4.44 14.41 -46.16
C GLU A 23 4.21 13.73 -44.79
N ASN A 24 3.26 12.77 -44.67
CA ASN A 24 2.98 12.08 -43.41
C ASN A 24 3.93 10.90 -43.12
N SER A 25 4.62 10.36 -44.13
CA SER A 25 5.57 9.26 -43.95
C SER A 25 6.91 9.73 -43.37
N THR A 26 7.34 10.95 -43.71
CA THR A 26 8.59 11.53 -43.24
C THR A 26 8.54 12.02 -41.78
N SER A 27 7.37 12.45 -41.31
CA SER A 27 7.18 12.88 -39.93
C SER A 27 7.18 11.71 -38.93
N ASN A 28 6.55 10.60 -39.28
CA ASN A 28 6.53 9.37 -38.46
C ASN A 28 7.91 8.69 -38.42
N ALA A 29 8.66 8.67 -39.52
CA ALA A 29 10.02 8.14 -39.56
C ALA A 29 11.01 8.99 -38.73
N LYS A 30 10.83 10.32 -38.68
CA LYS A 30 11.62 11.22 -37.82
C LYS A 30 11.26 11.08 -36.33
N LYS A 31 9.98 10.81 -36.01
CA LYS A 31 9.52 10.59 -34.63
C LYS A 31 10.05 9.25 -34.07
N THR A 32 9.95 8.18 -34.83
CA THR A 32 10.50 6.85 -34.45
C THR A 32 12.04 6.88 -34.32
N LYS A 33 12.76 7.57 -35.20
CA LYS A 33 14.22 7.75 -35.04
C LYS A 33 14.61 8.57 -33.81
N ARG A 34 13.79 9.55 -33.39
CA ARG A 34 14.01 10.30 -32.15
C ARG A 34 13.72 9.46 -30.92
N GLU A 35 12.66 8.68 -30.92
CA GLU A 35 12.30 7.78 -29.81
C GLU A 35 13.31 6.65 -29.62
N THR A 36 13.81 6.05 -30.71
CA THR A 36 14.90 5.06 -30.64
C THR A 36 16.22 5.71 -30.17
N ALA A 37 16.55 6.92 -30.61
CA ALA A 37 17.74 7.62 -30.14
C ALA A 37 17.66 8.02 -28.66
N VAL A 38 16.49 8.40 -28.15
CA VAL A 38 16.24 8.68 -26.72
C VAL A 38 16.34 7.39 -25.91
N SER A 39 15.73 6.31 -26.36
CA SER A 39 15.82 4.98 -25.71
C SER A 39 17.26 4.49 -25.69
N GLN A 40 18.02 4.64 -26.79
CA GLN A 40 19.43 4.27 -26.83
C GLN A 40 20.30 5.13 -25.91
N ARG A 41 19.97 6.42 -25.76
CA ARG A 41 20.65 7.31 -24.79
C ARG A 41 20.34 6.92 -23.35
N LEU A 42 19.08 6.52 -23.04
CA LEU A 42 18.69 6.04 -21.71
C LEU A 42 19.34 4.69 -21.41
N ILE A 43 19.40 3.77 -22.36
CA ILE A 43 20.10 2.49 -22.22
C ILE A 43 21.61 2.74 -22.02
N ASN A 44 22.23 3.62 -22.81
CA ASN A 44 23.64 3.98 -22.64
C ASN A 44 23.90 4.72 -21.32
N PHE A 45 22.96 5.55 -20.83
CA PHE A 45 23.03 6.18 -19.51
C PHE A 45 22.89 5.17 -18.37
N ALA A 46 22.01 4.17 -18.49
CA ALA A 46 21.86 3.08 -17.54
C ALA A 46 23.07 2.12 -17.52
N LEU A 47 23.72 1.91 -18.67
CA LEU A 47 24.97 1.14 -18.79
C LEU A 47 26.20 1.91 -18.26
N HIS A 48 26.13 3.25 -18.16
CA HIS A 48 27.17 4.10 -17.58
C HIS A 48 26.95 4.35 -16.08
N MET A 49 26.42 3.38 -15.34
CA MET A 49 26.52 3.42 -13.87
C MET A 49 27.97 3.59 -13.49
N TYR A 50 28.31 4.73 -12.88
CA TYR A 50 29.66 5.08 -12.42
C TYR A 50 30.18 3.93 -11.52
N LYS A 51 31.02 3.05 -12.09
CA LYS A 51 31.74 2.02 -11.35
C LYS A 51 33.04 2.63 -10.83
N GLN A 52 33.26 2.52 -9.53
CA GLN A 52 34.56 2.90 -8.98
C GLN A 52 35.65 1.94 -9.50
N LEU A 53 36.87 2.45 -9.66
CA LEU A 53 38.02 1.62 -10.04
C LEU A 53 38.21 0.50 -9.03
N THR A 54 38.50 -0.71 -9.52
CA THR A 54 38.82 -1.87 -8.68
C THR A 54 40.26 -1.77 -8.14
N SER A 55 40.59 -2.65 -7.19
CA SER A 55 41.95 -2.75 -6.67
C SER A 55 42.97 -3.11 -7.77
N GLU A 56 42.61 -4.06 -8.65
CA GLU A 56 43.42 -4.48 -9.78
C GLU A 56 43.64 -3.33 -10.79
N GLN A 57 42.60 -2.58 -11.08
CA GLN A 57 42.74 -1.39 -11.96
C GLN A 57 43.67 -0.34 -11.36
N ARG A 58 43.66 -0.14 -10.04
CA ARG A 58 44.61 0.79 -9.36
C ARG A 58 46.03 0.25 -9.39
N TYR A 59 46.21 -1.03 -9.23
CA TYR A 59 47.51 -1.67 -9.40
C TYR A 59 48.05 -1.51 -10.82
N THR A 60 47.21 -1.74 -11.83
CA THR A 60 47.60 -1.52 -13.25
C THR A 60 47.97 -0.06 -13.53
N ILE A 61 47.21 0.91 -12.98
CA ILE A 61 47.55 2.34 -13.08
C ILE A 61 48.94 2.59 -12.48
N PHE A 62 49.25 2.02 -11.31
CA PHE A 62 50.50 2.19 -10.63
C PHE A 62 51.68 1.67 -11.47
N ILE A 63 51.62 0.43 -11.95
CA ILE A 63 52.69 -0.16 -12.79
C ILE A 63 52.90 0.62 -14.08
N LEU A 64 51.84 0.98 -14.80
CA LEU A 64 51.93 1.71 -16.05
C LEU A 64 52.49 3.14 -15.86
N LEU A 65 52.19 3.79 -14.72
CA LEU A 65 52.79 5.09 -14.38
C LEU A 65 54.28 4.97 -14.10
N GLN A 66 54.74 3.89 -13.40
CA GLN A 66 56.16 3.65 -13.18
C GLN A 66 56.91 3.44 -14.50
N ASN A 67 56.29 2.80 -15.50
CA ASN A 67 56.83 2.58 -16.82
C ASN A 67 56.74 3.84 -17.73
N GLY A 68 56.36 5.02 -17.19
CA GLY A 68 56.30 6.26 -17.95
C GLY A 68 55.13 6.35 -18.94
N THR A 69 54.14 5.43 -18.88
CA THR A 69 53.03 5.37 -19.83
C THR A 69 52.15 6.62 -19.71
N LYS A 70 51.75 7.20 -20.84
CA LYS A 70 50.87 8.38 -20.85
C LYS A 70 49.48 8.05 -20.29
N LYS A 71 48.89 8.99 -19.53
CA LYS A 71 47.54 8.81 -18.90
C LYS A 71 46.45 8.41 -19.90
N LYS A 72 46.55 8.81 -21.16
CA LYS A 72 45.60 8.45 -22.23
C LYS A 72 45.66 6.95 -22.57
N ASP A 73 46.88 6.40 -22.58
CA ASP A 73 47.10 4.99 -22.92
C ASP A 73 46.79 4.08 -21.74
N ILE A 74 47.07 4.54 -20.50
CA ILE A 74 46.58 3.88 -19.27
C ILE A 74 45.05 3.78 -19.28
N ALA A 75 44.36 4.85 -19.66
CA ALA A 75 42.88 4.85 -19.72
C ALA A 75 42.34 3.83 -20.72
N LYS A 76 43.00 3.68 -21.89
CA LYS A 76 42.66 2.64 -22.86
C LYS A 76 42.91 1.24 -22.31
N ALA A 77 44.06 1.00 -21.65
CA ALA A 77 44.43 -0.31 -21.14
C ALA A 77 43.41 -0.87 -20.11
N ILE A 78 42.83 -0.01 -19.30
CA ILE A 78 41.82 -0.45 -18.27
C ILE A 78 40.37 -0.10 -18.62
N ASN A 79 40.12 0.33 -19.88
CA ASN A 79 38.82 0.66 -20.43
C ASN A 79 38.04 1.71 -19.62
N VAL A 80 38.66 2.83 -19.31
CA VAL A 80 38.06 3.99 -18.62
C VAL A 80 38.36 5.27 -19.33
N SER A 81 37.69 6.39 -18.98
CA SER A 81 37.98 7.67 -19.57
C SER A 81 39.31 8.24 -19.06
N PRO A 82 40.09 9.00 -19.91
CA PRO A 82 41.30 9.67 -19.46
C PRO A 82 41.10 10.62 -18.28
N SER A 83 39.88 11.22 -18.18
CA SER A 83 39.50 12.08 -17.06
C SER A 83 39.38 11.28 -15.75
N THR A 84 38.96 9.99 -15.80
CA THR A 84 38.92 9.09 -14.62
C THR A 84 40.33 8.85 -14.08
N ILE A 85 41.31 8.58 -14.95
CA ILE A 85 42.72 8.41 -14.56
C ILE A 85 43.27 9.69 -13.93
N SER A 86 43.06 10.82 -14.57
CA SER A 86 43.55 12.13 -14.07
C SER A 86 42.97 12.46 -12.68
N ARG A 87 41.65 12.19 -12.49
CA ARG A 87 41.00 12.39 -11.19
C ARG A 87 41.48 11.41 -10.13
N GLU A 88 41.70 10.13 -10.50
CA GLU A 88 42.21 9.12 -9.59
C GLU A 88 43.60 9.46 -9.08
N ILE A 89 44.52 9.81 -9.99
CA ILE A 89 45.87 10.24 -9.66
C ILE A 89 45.84 11.51 -8.80
N LYS A 90 45.16 12.58 -9.23
CA LYS A 90 45.07 13.84 -8.48
C LYS A 90 44.52 13.63 -7.05
N ARG A 91 43.58 12.69 -6.88
CA ARG A 91 42.90 12.44 -5.60
C ARG A 91 43.71 11.59 -4.63
N ASN A 92 44.60 10.74 -5.15
CA ASN A 92 45.22 9.67 -4.36
C ASN A 92 46.74 9.68 -4.42
N SER A 93 47.41 10.60 -5.15
CA SER A 93 48.87 10.81 -5.04
C SER A 93 49.20 11.44 -3.69
N GLY A 94 50.33 11.06 -3.15
CA GLY A 94 50.90 11.64 -1.94
C GLY A 94 51.42 13.05 -2.13
N HIS A 95 51.92 13.70 -1.06
CA HIS A 95 52.51 15.04 -1.10
C HIS A 95 53.67 15.15 -2.12
N ASN A 96 54.38 14.04 -2.34
CA ASN A 96 55.52 13.98 -3.29
C ASN A 96 55.07 13.75 -4.75
N GLY A 97 53.75 13.83 -5.03
CA GLY A 97 53.23 13.63 -6.39
C GLY A 97 53.20 12.15 -6.84
N HIS A 98 53.79 11.23 -6.10
CA HIS A 98 53.82 9.81 -6.45
C HIS A 98 52.50 9.13 -6.15
N TYR A 99 51.97 8.39 -7.14
CA TYR A 99 50.78 7.56 -6.99
C TYR A 99 51.19 6.17 -6.49
N ASN A 100 50.59 5.74 -5.38
CA ASN A 100 50.73 4.39 -4.85
C ASN A 100 49.34 3.76 -4.74
N TRP A 101 49.16 2.56 -5.31
CA TRP A 101 47.84 1.89 -5.42
C TRP A 101 47.32 1.45 -4.08
N GLU A 102 48.17 1.01 -3.13
CA GLU A 102 47.72 0.60 -1.79
C GLU A 102 47.17 1.78 -0.99
N THR A 103 47.89 2.91 -1.04
CA THR A 103 47.45 4.15 -0.40
C THR A 103 46.15 4.64 -1.05
N ALA A 104 46.06 4.58 -2.39
CA ALA A 104 44.81 4.90 -3.11
C ALA A 104 43.66 4.02 -2.67
N GLN A 105 43.88 2.72 -2.53
CA GLN A 105 42.86 1.77 -2.07
C GLN A 105 42.45 2.04 -0.61
N ARG A 106 43.39 2.26 0.29
CA ARG A 106 43.10 2.63 1.70
C ARG A 106 42.28 3.91 1.77
N ASN A 107 42.66 4.93 0.99
CA ASN A 107 41.95 6.19 0.95
C ASN A 107 40.52 6.05 0.43
N VAL A 108 40.25 5.14 -0.50
CA VAL A 108 38.89 4.85 -1.00
C VAL A 108 38.05 4.18 0.08
N VAL A 109 38.59 3.16 0.76
CA VAL A 109 37.93 2.48 1.86
C VAL A 109 37.62 3.46 3.00
N TYR A 110 38.59 4.27 3.41
CA TYR A 110 38.44 5.30 4.43
C TYR A 110 37.34 6.31 4.06
N ARG A 111 37.36 6.85 2.82
CA ARG A 111 36.32 7.78 2.34
C ARG A 111 34.95 7.12 2.25
N LYS A 112 34.86 5.82 1.91
CA LYS A 112 33.61 5.07 1.91
C LYS A 112 33.03 4.92 3.33
N HIS A 113 33.90 4.68 4.32
CA HIS A 113 33.48 4.63 5.73
C HIS A 113 33.13 6.01 6.29
N LYS A 114 33.86 7.07 5.88
CA LYS A 114 33.66 8.42 6.38
C LYS A 114 32.50 9.16 5.70
N LYS A 115 32.02 8.72 4.53
CA LYS A 115 30.76 9.22 3.99
C LYS A 115 29.66 8.78 4.95
N PRO A 116 28.95 9.73 5.59
CA PRO A 116 27.76 9.34 6.32
C PRO A 116 26.87 8.58 5.34
N GLY A 117 26.63 7.28 5.60
CA GLY A 117 25.54 6.57 5.01
C GLY A 117 24.29 7.41 5.21
N ASN A 118 23.26 7.24 4.39
CA ASN A 118 22.01 7.97 4.47
C ASN A 118 21.75 8.52 5.87
N ARG A 119 21.53 9.84 5.98
CA ARG A 119 21.45 10.65 7.19
C ARG A 119 20.96 9.82 8.37
N SER A 120 21.76 9.71 9.42
CA SER A 120 21.38 9.11 10.69
C SER A 120 20.07 9.76 11.12
N ILE A 121 19.03 8.96 11.29
CA ILE A 121 17.75 9.45 11.78
C ILE A 121 17.96 9.83 13.25
N ASP A 122 17.44 10.98 13.65
CA ASP A 122 17.45 11.40 15.04
C ASP A 122 16.85 10.30 15.93
N ASP A 123 17.60 9.88 16.94
CA ASP A 123 17.17 8.83 17.86
C ASP A 123 15.86 9.17 18.57
N ARG A 124 15.57 10.45 18.79
CA ARG A 124 14.27 10.93 19.33
C ARG A 124 13.13 10.54 18.39
N VAL A 125 13.28 10.77 17.08
CA VAL A 125 12.26 10.42 16.08
C VAL A 125 12.11 8.90 15.97
N LYS A 126 13.21 8.16 16.06
CA LYS A 126 13.20 6.69 16.05
C LYS A 126 12.50 6.12 17.29
N ASN A 127 12.81 6.64 18.47
CA ASN A 127 12.19 6.21 19.72
C ASN A 127 10.69 6.49 19.73
N GLU A 128 10.27 7.67 19.24
CA GLU A 128 8.86 8.01 19.08
C GLU A 128 8.16 7.07 18.09
N ALA A 129 8.81 6.70 16.99
CA ALA A 129 8.26 5.73 16.05
C ALA A 129 8.11 4.34 16.70
N ILE A 130 9.04 3.91 17.53
CA ILE A 130 8.95 2.65 18.27
C ILE A 130 7.81 2.72 19.30
N ARG A 131 7.67 3.82 20.02
CA ARG A 131 6.57 4.04 20.97
C ARG A 131 5.22 3.92 20.30
N LEU A 132 5.01 4.64 19.18
CA LEU A 132 3.77 4.57 18.41
C LEU A 132 3.48 3.15 17.84
N LEU A 133 4.53 2.40 17.51
CA LEU A 133 4.40 1.01 17.09
C LEU A 133 3.95 0.10 18.23
N THR A 134 4.51 0.28 19.45
CA THR A 134 4.28 -0.63 20.58
C THR A 134 3.02 -0.29 21.36
N GLU A 135 2.81 0.97 21.69
CA GLU A 135 1.69 1.41 22.54
C GLU A 135 0.40 1.60 21.74
N GLU A 136 0.49 2.25 20.56
CA GLU A 136 -0.65 2.53 19.71
C GLU A 136 -0.87 1.49 18.62
N GLN A 137 0.09 0.59 18.42
CA GLN A 137 0.08 -0.48 17.41
C GLN A 137 -0.15 0.04 15.98
N TRP A 138 0.35 1.25 15.69
CA TRP A 138 0.26 1.83 14.36
C TRP A 138 1.21 1.11 13.38
N SER A 139 0.81 1.04 12.11
CA SER A 139 1.68 0.48 11.09
C SER A 139 2.83 1.45 10.73
N PRO A 140 3.97 0.96 10.23
CA PRO A 140 5.07 1.83 9.79
C PRO A 140 4.66 2.94 8.83
N VAL A 141 3.70 2.70 7.93
CA VAL A 141 3.15 3.72 7.01
C VAL A 141 2.38 4.80 7.76
N GLN A 142 1.53 4.41 8.72
CA GLN A 142 0.77 5.36 9.55
C GLN A 142 1.70 6.22 10.41
N ILE A 143 2.73 5.62 11.01
CA ILE A 143 3.73 6.32 11.80
C ILE A 143 4.50 7.33 10.96
N SER A 144 5.00 6.89 9.79
CA SER A 144 5.73 7.76 8.85
C SER A 144 4.91 8.97 8.42
N GLY A 145 3.65 8.76 8.02
CA GLY A 145 2.77 9.85 7.60
C GLY A 145 2.36 10.79 8.74
N TYR A 146 2.12 10.24 9.93
CA TYR A 146 1.79 11.06 11.12
C TYR A 146 2.97 11.93 11.56
N LEU A 147 4.17 11.36 11.64
CA LEU A 147 5.37 12.09 12.03
C LEU A 147 5.77 13.15 10.99
N ALA A 148 5.55 12.88 9.69
CA ALA A 148 5.77 13.86 8.64
C ALA A 148 4.92 15.11 8.79
N LYS A 149 3.67 15.00 9.30
CA LYS A 149 2.83 16.17 9.66
C LYS A 149 3.36 17.00 10.82
N GLN A 150 4.26 16.42 11.62
CA GLN A 150 4.94 17.10 12.73
C GLN A 150 6.37 17.53 12.35
N GLU A 151 6.67 17.60 11.04
CA GLU A 151 8.00 17.93 10.50
C GLU A 151 9.11 16.94 10.92
N LYS A 152 8.73 15.77 11.45
CA LYS A 152 9.62 14.67 11.82
C LYS A 152 9.67 13.64 10.70
N HIS A 153 10.80 13.51 10.01
CA HIS A 153 10.91 12.66 8.85
C HIS A 153 11.57 11.30 9.15
N ILE A 154 10.78 10.23 9.04
CA ILE A 154 11.25 8.85 9.06
C ILE A 154 10.48 8.04 8.02
N SER A 155 11.16 7.35 7.09
CA SER A 155 10.46 6.54 6.10
C SER A 155 9.92 5.24 6.71
N HIS A 156 8.78 4.77 6.21
CA HIS A 156 8.20 3.49 6.64
C HIS A 156 9.17 2.30 6.44
N GLU A 157 10.00 2.35 5.39
CA GLU A 157 11.00 1.30 5.16
C GLU A 157 12.11 1.31 6.22
N THR A 158 12.48 2.48 6.72
CA THR A 158 13.41 2.58 7.85
C THR A 158 12.83 1.96 9.12
N ILE A 159 11.54 2.21 9.39
CA ILE A 159 10.85 1.59 10.53
C ILE A 159 10.81 0.07 10.35
N TYR A 160 10.48 -0.45 9.15
CA TYR A 160 10.55 -1.88 8.86
C TYR A 160 11.96 -2.45 9.03
N ARG A 161 13.01 -1.69 8.68
CA ARG A 161 14.41 -2.12 8.87
C ARG A 161 14.74 -2.28 10.36
N VAL A 162 14.29 -1.34 11.19
CA VAL A 162 14.43 -1.44 12.66
C VAL A 162 13.71 -2.68 13.19
N ILE A 163 12.46 -2.92 12.78
CA ILE A 163 11.67 -4.07 13.20
C ILE A 163 12.33 -5.40 12.76
N ARG A 164 12.86 -5.47 11.52
CA ARG A 164 13.57 -6.68 11.03
C ARG A 164 14.88 -6.91 11.76
N LYS A 165 15.60 -5.82 12.12
CA LYS A 165 16.81 -5.92 12.91
C LYS A 165 16.50 -6.44 14.31
N ASP A 166 15.55 -5.83 15.01
CA ASP A 166 15.08 -6.27 16.33
C ASP A 166 14.67 -7.75 16.32
N LYS A 167 13.94 -8.21 15.29
CA LYS A 167 13.54 -9.61 15.15
C LYS A 167 14.73 -10.55 14.99
N ARG A 168 15.78 -10.16 14.25
CA ARG A 168 17.01 -10.95 14.09
C ARG A 168 17.79 -11.04 15.39
N ASP A 169 17.76 -9.97 16.17
CA ASP A 169 18.43 -9.86 17.46
C ASP A 169 17.58 -10.46 18.62
N GLY A 170 16.50 -11.22 18.29
CA GLY A 170 15.62 -11.90 19.25
C GLY A 170 14.50 -11.04 19.84
N GLY A 171 14.35 -9.80 19.41
CA GLY A 171 13.34 -8.87 19.92
C GLY A 171 11.91 -9.16 19.43
N SER A 172 10.96 -8.37 19.93
CA SER A 172 9.52 -8.64 19.78
C SER A 172 8.73 -7.56 19.04
N LEU A 173 9.37 -6.49 18.51
CA LEU A 173 8.68 -5.38 17.84
C LEU A 173 7.78 -5.84 16.68
N TYR A 174 8.19 -6.90 15.95
CA TYR A 174 7.41 -7.46 14.84
C TYR A 174 6.01 -7.97 15.24
N LYS A 175 5.80 -8.30 16.53
CA LYS A 175 4.50 -8.78 17.05
C LYS A 175 3.43 -7.69 16.99
N ASN A 176 3.83 -6.40 17.02
CA ASN A 176 2.94 -5.25 16.92
C ASN A 176 2.50 -4.94 15.48
N CYS A 177 3.14 -5.55 14.48
CA CYS A 177 2.70 -5.42 13.09
C CYS A 177 1.47 -6.28 12.81
N ARG A 178 0.50 -5.76 11.98
CA ARG A 178 -0.78 -6.41 11.64
C ARG A 178 -0.63 -7.87 11.21
N HIS A 179 0.37 -8.19 10.40
CA HIS A 179 0.61 -9.54 9.87
C HIS A 179 1.81 -10.25 10.51
N LYS A 180 2.41 -9.66 11.56
CA LYS A 180 3.60 -10.21 12.23
C LYS A 180 4.68 -10.65 11.22
N LEU A 181 4.78 -9.92 10.08
CA LEU A 181 5.66 -10.21 8.94
C LEU A 181 5.40 -11.59 8.27
N LYS A 182 4.18 -12.13 8.36
CA LYS A 182 3.78 -13.41 7.72
C LYS A 182 2.82 -13.16 6.55
N HIS A 183 3.00 -13.89 5.43
CA HIS A 183 2.02 -13.96 4.34
C HIS A 183 1.04 -15.12 4.58
N ARG A 184 -0.25 -14.93 4.23
CA ARG A 184 -1.29 -15.96 4.40
C ARG A 184 -2.03 -16.22 3.09
N ALA A 185 -2.32 -17.51 2.79
CA ALA A 185 -3.25 -17.93 1.75
C ALA A 185 -4.71 -17.86 2.25
N ARG A 186 -5.67 -17.67 1.34
CA ARG A 186 -7.11 -17.58 1.65
C ARG A 186 -7.82 -18.90 1.41
N PRO A 187 -8.67 -19.42 2.33
CA PRO A 187 -9.55 -20.57 2.10
C PRO A 187 -10.85 -20.12 1.40
N VAL A 188 -11.44 -21.04 0.59
CA VAL A 188 -12.69 -20.85 -0.17
C VAL A 188 -13.71 -21.90 0.30
N GLY A 189 -14.96 -21.49 0.56
CA GLY A 189 -16.10 -22.38 0.80
C GLY A 189 -17.16 -21.85 1.78
N GLY A 190 -18.46 -22.09 1.51
CA GLY A 190 -19.61 -21.78 2.36
C GLY A 190 -20.97 -22.09 1.71
N LYS A 191 -22.00 -22.52 2.52
CA LYS A 191 -23.37 -22.82 2.08
C LYS A 191 -24.22 -21.54 1.92
N ARG A 192 -25.13 -21.52 0.94
CA ARG A 192 -26.07 -20.41 0.68
C ARG A 192 -27.31 -20.53 1.56
N ILE A 193 -27.72 -19.43 2.21
CA ILE A 193 -29.01 -19.30 2.94
C ILE A 193 -29.72 -18.08 2.32
N SER A 194 -31.01 -18.20 2.04
CA SER A 194 -31.82 -17.11 1.47
C SER A 194 -32.39 -16.26 2.60
N ILE A 195 -32.18 -14.92 2.49
CA ILE A 195 -32.82 -13.90 3.33
C ILE A 195 -33.98 -13.31 2.52
N PRO A 196 -35.22 -13.27 3.08
CA PRO A 196 -36.38 -12.68 2.38
C PRO A 196 -36.16 -11.19 2.11
N ASN A 197 -36.79 -10.69 1.02
CA ASN A 197 -36.86 -9.24 0.68
C ASN A 197 -35.50 -8.50 0.64
N ARG A 198 -34.43 -9.21 0.36
CA ARG A 198 -33.10 -8.60 0.26
C ARG A 198 -32.99 -7.74 -1.02
N ILE A 199 -32.42 -6.56 -0.89
CA ILE A 199 -32.05 -5.70 -2.03
C ILE A 199 -30.61 -6.06 -2.45
N SER A 200 -30.39 -6.37 -3.73
CA SER A 200 -29.06 -6.69 -4.23
C SER A 200 -28.13 -5.46 -4.19
N ILE A 201 -26.84 -5.71 -4.02
CA ILE A 201 -25.82 -4.66 -4.10
C ILE A 201 -25.80 -4.00 -5.49
N SER A 202 -26.26 -4.68 -6.53
CA SER A 202 -26.39 -4.11 -7.89
C SER A 202 -27.36 -2.94 -7.97
N GLU A 203 -28.33 -2.87 -7.04
CA GLU A 203 -29.29 -1.78 -6.91
C GLU A 203 -28.78 -0.61 -6.05
N ARG A 204 -27.56 -0.74 -5.51
CA ARG A 204 -26.96 0.33 -4.71
C ARG A 204 -26.59 1.51 -5.61
N PRO A 205 -26.97 2.77 -5.23
CA PRO A 205 -26.67 3.94 -6.02
C PRO A 205 -25.18 4.09 -6.35
N VAL A 206 -24.86 4.58 -7.54
CA VAL A 206 -23.46 4.79 -8.00
C VAL A 206 -22.71 5.75 -7.08
N GLU A 207 -23.42 6.73 -6.50
CA GLU A 207 -22.85 7.70 -5.55
C GLU A 207 -22.32 7.04 -4.27
N ALA A 208 -22.78 5.82 -3.97
CA ALA A 208 -22.22 5.03 -2.85
C ALA A 208 -20.88 4.38 -3.20
N ASP A 209 -19.98 5.16 -3.81
CA ASP A 209 -18.64 4.77 -4.30
C ASP A 209 -17.58 4.69 -3.17
N GLY A 210 -17.95 5.05 -1.93
CA GLY A 210 -17.06 5.12 -0.77
C GLY A 210 -16.42 6.50 -0.55
N LYS A 211 -16.84 7.53 -1.31
CA LYS A 211 -16.50 8.94 -1.09
C LYS A 211 -17.65 9.68 -0.43
N ARG A 212 -18.90 9.31 -0.78
CA ARG A 212 -20.09 9.87 -0.17
C ARG A 212 -20.14 9.54 1.32
N PHE A 213 -20.41 10.54 2.14
CA PHE A 213 -20.60 10.37 3.59
C PHE A 213 -21.97 9.75 3.89
N GLY A 214 -22.01 8.86 4.88
CA GLY A 214 -23.23 8.21 5.35
C GLY A 214 -23.47 6.82 4.76
N ASP A 215 -22.58 6.31 3.92
CA ASP A 215 -22.63 4.93 3.44
C ASP A 215 -21.87 4.01 4.37
N PHE A 216 -22.55 3.05 5.00
CA PHE A 216 -21.98 2.13 5.95
C PHE A 216 -21.83 0.72 5.38
N GLU A 217 -20.80 0.02 5.83
CA GLU A 217 -20.66 -1.43 5.68
C GLU A 217 -20.88 -2.08 7.06
N MET A 218 -21.64 -3.16 7.12
CA MET A 218 -21.99 -3.88 8.34
C MET A 218 -21.50 -5.32 8.26
N ASP A 219 -20.97 -5.82 9.37
CA ASP A 219 -20.49 -7.21 9.49
C ASP A 219 -20.57 -7.69 10.96
N THR A 220 -20.34 -8.97 11.16
CA THR A 220 -20.21 -9.55 12.50
C THR A 220 -18.87 -10.25 12.67
N ILE A 221 -18.28 -10.09 13.83
CA ILE A 221 -17.10 -10.85 14.25
C ILE A 221 -17.55 -11.86 15.28
N VAL A 222 -17.31 -13.16 14.99
CA VAL A 222 -17.72 -14.26 15.85
C VAL A 222 -16.53 -14.74 16.69
N GLY A 223 -16.81 -15.11 17.94
CA GLY A 223 -15.85 -15.67 18.87
C GLY A 223 -15.51 -17.12 18.58
N LYS A 224 -14.72 -17.73 19.46
CA LYS A 224 -14.38 -19.15 19.41
C LYS A 224 -15.67 -20.00 19.48
N ASP A 225 -15.71 -21.06 18.68
CA ASP A 225 -16.80 -22.04 18.64
C ASP A 225 -18.20 -21.44 18.38
N GLY A 226 -18.26 -20.24 17.77
CA GLY A 226 -19.53 -19.57 17.51
C GLY A 226 -20.13 -18.83 18.70
N HIS A 227 -19.51 -18.91 19.88
CA HIS A 227 -20.02 -18.27 21.09
C HIS A 227 -19.68 -16.77 21.16
N GLY A 228 -20.71 -15.94 21.29
CA GLY A 228 -20.63 -14.49 21.31
C GLY A 228 -20.35 -13.89 19.93
N ALA A 229 -20.81 -12.69 19.72
CA ALA A 229 -20.54 -11.93 18.49
C ALA A 229 -20.35 -10.44 18.83
N ILE A 230 -19.68 -9.73 17.93
CA ILE A 230 -19.54 -8.28 17.93
C ILE A 230 -20.06 -7.80 16.61
N VAL A 231 -21.06 -6.92 16.60
CA VAL A 231 -21.48 -6.23 15.39
C VAL A 231 -20.52 -5.08 15.13
N THR A 232 -20.12 -4.91 13.88
CA THR A 232 -19.25 -3.86 13.40
C THR A 232 -19.93 -3.11 12.28
N LEU A 233 -19.82 -1.78 12.30
CA LEU A 233 -20.30 -0.85 11.28
C LEU A 233 -19.15 0.08 10.93
N THR A 234 -18.87 0.23 9.65
CA THR A 234 -17.79 1.12 9.18
C THR A 234 -18.37 2.11 8.17
N GLU A 235 -18.25 3.42 8.46
CA GLU A 235 -18.59 4.46 7.49
C GLU A 235 -17.49 4.50 6.41
N ARG A 236 -17.90 4.38 5.14
CA ARG A 236 -17.00 4.07 4.02
C ARG A 236 -16.06 5.21 3.66
N SER A 237 -16.51 6.47 3.78
CA SER A 237 -15.70 7.62 3.38
C SER A 237 -14.62 7.97 4.40
N THR A 238 -14.90 7.81 5.68
CA THR A 238 -14.02 8.19 6.79
C THR A 238 -13.37 7.00 7.49
N ASN A 239 -13.82 5.77 7.20
CA ASN A 239 -13.45 4.55 7.93
C ASN A 239 -13.75 4.59 9.44
N MET A 240 -14.72 5.44 9.86
CA MET A 240 -15.20 5.48 11.24
C MET A 240 -15.85 4.15 11.60
N LEU A 241 -15.39 3.56 12.68
CA LEU A 241 -15.87 2.28 13.20
C LEU A 241 -16.83 2.51 14.36
N LEU A 242 -18.00 1.87 14.30
CA LEU A 242 -18.89 1.67 15.42
C LEU A 242 -18.94 0.17 15.71
N MET A 243 -18.82 -0.24 16.96
CA MET A 243 -18.93 -1.66 17.31
C MET A 243 -19.51 -1.89 18.70
N ARG A 244 -20.22 -3.00 18.84
CA ARG A 244 -20.85 -3.39 20.12
C ARG A 244 -20.95 -4.92 20.25
N LYS A 245 -20.81 -5.43 21.46
CA LYS A 245 -20.99 -6.84 21.79
C LYS A 245 -22.46 -7.22 21.67
N LEU A 246 -22.73 -8.40 21.12
CA LEU A 246 -24.04 -9.05 21.13
C LEU A 246 -24.05 -10.11 22.22
N ASN A 247 -24.94 -9.99 23.18
CA ASN A 247 -24.98 -10.87 24.36
C ASN A 247 -25.53 -12.28 23.99
N LYS A 248 -26.45 -12.35 23.00
CA LYS A 248 -27.08 -13.59 22.53
C LYS A 248 -26.45 -14.12 21.22
N GLY A 249 -25.17 -13.82 20.98
CA GLY A 249 -24.46 -14.26 19.79
C GLY A 249 -25.04 -13.70 18.49
N LYS A 250 -25.24 -14.54 17.48
CA LYS A 250 -25.78 -14.14 16.16
C LYS A 250 -27.29 -14.01 16.09
N ASN A 251 -27.94 -13.56 17.14
CA ASN A 251 -29.40 -13.38 17.15
C ASN A 251 -29.79 -12.14 16.29
N ALA A 252 -30.61 -12.36 15.25
CA ALA A 252 -30.98 -11.33 14.29
C ALA A 252 -31.74 -10.14 14.91
N LYS A 253 -32.64 -10.38 15.86
CA LYS A 253 -33.41 -9.32 16.54
C LYS A 253 -32.52 -8.48 17.45
N GLU A 254 -31.60 -9.10 18.18
CA GLU A 254 -30.64 -8.38 19.02
C GLU A 254 -29.69 -7.55 18.18
N LEU A 255 -29.17 -8.12 17.09
CA LEU A 255 -28.33 -7.39 16.14
C LEU A 255 -29.07 -6.18 15.60
N ALA A 256 -30.31 -6.33 15.12
CA ALA A 256 -31.09 -5.23 14.60
C ALA A 256 -31.28 -4.10 15.63
N ARG A 257 -31.66 -4.43 16.87
CA ARG A 257 -31.80 -3.43 17.95
C ARG A 257 -30.47 -2.74 18.27
N THR A 258 -29.39 -3.49 18.26
CA THR A 258 -28.03 -2.95 18.53
C THR A 258 -27.58 -2.00 17.43
N VAL A 259 -27.81 -2.34 16.17
CA VAL A 259 -27.50 -1.49 15.02
C VAL A 259 -28.32 -0.20 15.05
N ILE A 260 -29.63 -0.31 15.32
CA ILE A 260 -30.51 0.86 15.47
C ILE A 260 -29.99 1.79 16.57
N HIS A 261 -29.62 1.26 17.72
CA HIS A 261 -29.07 2.05 18.83
C HIS A 261 -27.74 2.73 18.45
N LEU A 262 -26.83 2.05 17.75
CA LEU A 262 -25.56 2.59 17.31
C LEU A 262 -25.73 3.70 16.26
N LEU A 263 -26.71 3.59 15.38
CA LEU A 263 -26.95 4.54 14.29
C LEU A 263 -27.94 5.65 14.65
N ALA A 264 -28.72 5.52 15.71
CA ALA A 264 -29.71 6.50 16.13
C ALA A 264 -29.18 7.94 16.21
N PRO A 265 -27.98 8.22 16.77
CA PRO A 265 -27.43 9.57 16.80
C PRO A 265 -27.14 10.15 15.40
N PHE A 266 -27.08 9.31 14.36
CA PHE A 266 -26.73 9.67 12.99
C PHE A 266 -27.86 9.46 11.99
N LYS A 267 -29.09 9.16 12.45
CA LYS A 267 -30.22 8.71 11.65
C LYS A 267 -30.41 9.51 10.36
N GLY A 268 -30.40 10.84 10.40
CA GLY A 268 -30.58 11.70 9.21
C GLY A 268 -29.37 11.71 8.24
N ARG A 269 -28.24 11.20 8.64
CA ARG A 269 -27.00 11.18 7.86
C ARG A 269 -26.69 9.80 7.25
N VAL A 270 -27.36 8.72 7.68
CA VAL A 270 -27.19 7.37 7.13
C VAL A 270 -27.88 7.29 5.77
N LYS A 271 -27.11 7.07 4.71
CA LYS A 271 -27.60 7.02 3.31
C LYS A 271 -27.81 5.58 2.82
N SER A 272 -26.94 4.67 3.19
CA SER A 272 -27.06 3.26 2.85
C SER A 272 -26.28 2.38 3.82
N ILE A 273 -26.67 1.10 3.92
CA ILE A 273 -25.91 0.08 4.67
C ILE A 273 -25.69 -1.10 3.71
N THR A 274 -24.46 -1.59 3.63
CA THR A 274 -24.13 -2.81 2.87
C THR A 274 -23.71 -3.92 3.80
N THR A 275 -24.28 -5.13 3.64
CA THR A 275 -23.95 -6.32 4.44
C THR A 275 -23.76 -7.56 3.58
N ASP A 276 -23.36 -8.69 4.17
CA ASP A 276 -23.37 -9.99 3.49
C ASP A 276 -24.71 -10.74 3.69
N ASN A 277 -24.74 -11.98 3.21
CA ASN A 277 -25.94 -12.82 3.30
C ASN A 277 -25.99 -13.68 4.57
N GLY A 278 -25.42 -13.20 5.68
CA GLY A 278 -25.48 -13.89 6.97
C GLY A 278 -26.89 -13.89 7.54
N THR A 279 -27.31 -15.02 8.14
CA THR A 279 -28.65 -15.16 8.76
C THR A 279 -28.89 -14.18 9.90
N GLU A 280 -27.85 -13.68 10.52
CA GLU A 280 -27.89 -12.63 11.53
C GLU A 280 -28.48 -11.32 11.02
N PHE A 281 -28.51 -11.10 9.70
CA PHE A 281 -29.11 -9.92 9.07
C PHE A 281 -30.56 -10.12 8.63
N ALA A 282 -31.21 -11.23 8.97
CA ALA A 282 -32.60 -11.50 8.60
C ALA A 282 -33.60 -10.43 9.05
N CYS A 283 -33.31 -9.68 10.12
CA CYS A 283 -34.14 -8.58 10.60
C CYS A 283 -33.71 -7.20 10.00
N HIS A 284 -33.12 -7.17 8.79
CA HIS A 284 -32.66 -5.96 8.13
C HIS A 284 -33.77 -4.92 7.87
N GLU A 285 -34.99 -5.37 7.58
CA GLU A 285 -36.14 -4.46 7.37
C GLU A 285 -36.45 -3.62 8.62
N MET A 286 -36.29 -4.19 9.81
CA MET A 286 -36.44 -3.47 11.08
C MET A 286 -35.41 -2.33 11.19
N ILE A 287 -34.16 -2.58 10.78
CA ILE A 287 -33.11 -1.55 10.74
C ILE A 287 -33.46 -0.49 9.70
N ALA A 288 -33.80 -0.91 8.48
CA ALA A 288 -34.14 -0.03 7.37
C ALA A 288 -35.28 0.94 7.73
N LYS A 289 -36.37 0.42 8.32
CA LYS A 289 -37.53 1.21 8.78
C LYS A 289 -37.14 2.19 9.89
N SER A 290 -36.38 1.74 10.90
CA SER A 290 -36.06 2.56 12.06
C SER A 290 -35.06 3.69 11.74
N ILE A 291 -34.08 3.43 10.89
CA ILE A 291 -33.05 4.39 10.51
C ILE A 291 -33.49 5.24 9.32
N GLY A 292 -34.42 4.75 8.49
CA GLY A 292 -34.89 5.44 7.27
C GLY A 292 -33.89 5.28 6.12
N THR A 293 -33.30 4.10 5.95
CA THR A 293 -32.27 3.82 4.94
C THR A 293 -32.47 2.49 4.26
N LYS A 294 -31.86 2.30 3.08
CA LYS A 294 -31.86 1.00 2.39
C LYS A 294 -30.66 0.16 2.81
N ILE A 295 -30.88 -1.17 2.90
CA ILE A 295 -29.82 -2.14 3.20
C ILE A 295 -29.60 -3.02 1.96
N TYR A 296 -28.37 -3.01 1.46
CA TYR A 296 -27.92 -3.75 0.28
C TYR A 296 -27.12 -4.99 0.69
N PHE A 297 -27.35 -6.07 0.00
CA PHE A 297 -26.68 -7.32 0.26
C PHE A 297 -25.61 -7.61 -0.80
N ALA A 298 -24.39 -7.82 -0.35
CA ALA A 298 -23.27 -8.18 -1.23
C ALA A 298 -23.52 -9.52 -1.92
N ASP A 299 -22.95 -9.68 -3.11
CA ASP A 299 -23.02 -10.95 -3.81
C ASP A 299 -22.24 -12.05 -3.06
N PRO A 300 -22.70 -13.29 -3.15
CA PRO A 300 -21.95 -14.40 -2.59
C PRO A 300 -20.52 -14.44 -3.13
N TYR A 301 -19.57 -14.71 -2.25
CA TYR A 301 -18.13 -14.78 -2.56
C TYR A 301 -17.46 -13.47 -3.03
N SER A 302 -18.18 -12.35 -2.99
CA SER A 302 -17.71 -11.04 -3.46
C SER A 302 -17.25 -10.15 -2.29
N SER A 303 -16.25 -10.62 -1.53
CA SER A 303 -15.74 -9.92 -0.35
C SER A 303 -15.22 -8.50 -0.65
N TRP A 304 -14.73 -8.25 -1.87
CA TRP A 304 -14.28 -6.93 -2.31
C TRP A 304 -15.37 -5.86 -2.29
N GLN A 305 -16.64 -6.25 -2.37
CA GLN A 305 -17.78 -5.33 -2.29
C GLN A 305 -17.95 -4.69 -0.90
N LYS A 306 -17.30 -5.28 0.12
CA LYS A 306 -17.25 -4.80 1.52
C LYS A 306 -15.80 -4.54 1.98
N GLY A 307 -14.98 -3.95 1.14
CA GLY A 307 -13.54 -3.79 1.42
C GLY A 307 -13.20 -2.90 2.61
N ALA A 308 -14.05 -1.92 2.95
CA ALA A 308 -13.81 -1.03 4.08
C ALA A 308 -13.92 -1.80 5.41
N ILE A 309 -15.00 -2.56 5.61
CA ILE A 309 -15.20 -3.30 6.85
C ILE A 309 -14.27 -4.49 6.98
N GLU A 310 -13.92 -5.17 5.88
CA GLU A 310 -12.91 -6.24 5.92
C GLU A 310 -11.55 -5.72 6.41
N ASN A 311 -11.15 -4.54 5.94
CA ASN A 311 -9.93 -3.90 6.39
C ASN A 311 -10.00 -3.56 7.88
N VAL A 312 -11.10 -2.99 8.35
CA VAL A 312 -11.31 -2.61 9.75
C VAL A 312 -11.40 -3.86 10.64
N ASN A 313 -12.12 -4.92 10.21
CA ASN A 313 -12.18 -6.19 10.94
C ASN A 313 -10.79 -6.82 11.07
N GLY A 314 -9.93 -6.66 10.05
CA GLY A 314 -8.52 -7.06 10.14
C GLY A 314 -7.73 -6.26 11.18
N LEU A 315 -8.07 -4.99 11.45
CA LEU A 315 -7.47 -4.21 12.54
C LEU A 315 -8.00 -4.65 13.91
N ILE A 316 -9.31 -4.92 14.02
CA ILE A 316 -9.91 -5.45 15.25
C ILE A 316 -9.22 -6.77 15.65
N ARG A 317 -8.89 -7.62 14.67
CA ARG A 317 -8.19 -8.90 14.89
C ARG A 317 -6.76 -8.76 15.40
N GLN A 318 -6.20 -7.57 15.38
CA GLN A 318 -4.93 -7.24 16.01
C GLN A 318 -5.06 -7.23 17.56
N TYR A 319 -6.20 -6.75 18.05
CA TYR A 319 -6.55 -6.69 19.47
C TYR A 319 -7.29 -7.92 19.95
N ILE A 320 -8.19 -8.45 19.13
CA ILE A 320 -9.01 -9.63 19.40
C ILE A 320 -8.67 -10.71 18.37
N PRO A 321 -7.67 -11.56 18.61
CA PRO A 321 -7.27 -12.62 17.67
C PRO A 321 -8.42 -13.57 17.31
N LYS A 322 -8.30 -14.30 16.20
CA LYS A 322 -9.21 -15.42 15.90
C LYS A 322 -9.12 -16.45 17.01
N ASN A 323 -10.22 -17.14 17.26
CA ASN A 323 -10.35 -18.14 18.33
C ASN A 323 -10.29 -17.57 19.77
N THR A 324 -10.52 -16.27 19.93
CA THR A 324 -10.72 -15.67 21.26
C THR A 324 -12.14 -15.96 21.74
N CYS A 325 -12.29 -16.36 22.99
CA CYS A 325 -13.59 -16.50 23.64
C CYS A 325 -14.13 -15.11 23.98
N PHE A 326 -15.33 -14.77 23.47
CA PHE A 326 -15.91 -13.44 23.70
C PHE A 326 -16.64 -13.30 25.06
N SER A 327 -16.82 -14.39 25.81
CA SER A 327 -17.34 -14.33 27.17
C SER A 327 -16.48 -13.43 28.06
N ASN A 328 -15.17 -13.52 27.90
CA ASN A 328 -14.18 -12.82 28.72
C ASN A 328 -13.90 -11.39 28.24
N ILE A 329 -14.57 -10.90 27.18
CA ILE A 329 -14.37 -9.56 26.65
C ILE A 329 -15.56 -8.68 27.09
N SER A 330 -15.28 -7.66 27.87
CA SER A 330 -16.29 -6.69 28.31
C SER A 330 -16.62 -5.67 27.21
N GLN A 331 -17.80 -5.04 27.29
CA GLN A 331 -18.15 -3.93 26.40
C GLN A 331 -17.18 -2.75 26.55
N GLN A 332 -16.65 -2.50 27.73
CA GLN A 332 -15.65 -1.45 27.95
C GLN A 332 -14.36 -1.72 27.19
N GLN A 333 -13.87 -2.95 27.16
CA GLN A 333 -12.69 -3.33 26.36
C GLN A 333 -12.96 -3.13 24.86
N ILE A 334 -14.15 -3.50 24.38
CA ILE A 334 -14.56 -3.28 22.98
C ILE A 334 -14.56 -1.78 22.66
N THR A 335 -15.10 -0.96 23.54
CA THR A 335 -15.13 0.51 23.38
C THR A 335 -13.71 1.10 23.34
N LYS A 336 -12.80 0.66 24.21
CA LYS A 336 -11.37 1.09 24.16
C LYS A 336 -10.70 0.70 22.85
N ILE A 337 -10.93 -0.51 22.34
CA ILE A 337 -10.39 -0.95 21.05
C ILE A 337 -10.97 -0.11 19.91
N MET A 338 -12.28 0.14 19.91
CA MET A 338 -12.94 1.00 18.93
C MET A 338 -12.32 2.41 18.90
N GLN A 339 -12.10 3.02 20.07
CA GLN A 339 -11.45 4.32 20.20
C GLN A 339 -10.04 4.31 19.62
N LYS A 340 -9.18 3.33 19.97
CA LYS A 340 -7.83 3.17 19.41
C LYS A 340 -7.82 3.05 17.88
N ILE A 341 -8.79 2.33 17.31
CA ILE A 341 -8.90 2.19 15.86
C ILE A 341 -9.36 3.50 15.21
N ASN A 342 -10.27 4.24 15.84
CA ASN A 342 -10.82 5.50 15.33
C ASN A 342 -9.86 6.69 15.48
N THR A 343 -8.88 6.62 16.38
CA THR A 343 -7.82 7.62 16.53
C THR A 343 -6.54 7.27 15.74
N ARG A 344 -6.54 6.12 15.05
CA ARG A 344 -5.40 5.69 14.21
C ARG A 344 -5.41 6.43 12.88
N PRO A 345 -4.33 7.14 12.49
CA PRO A 345 -4.24 7.84 11.20
C PRO A 345 -4.46 6.92 10.01
N ARG A 346 -5.10 7.43 8.95
CA ARG A 346 -5.36 6.68 7.72
C ARG A 346 -4.73 7.39 6.52
N GLU A 347 -3.97 6.68 5.74
CA GLU A 347 -3.39 7.18 4.49
C GLU A 347 -4.49 7.73 3.55
N LYS A 348 -5.60 6.98 3.38
CA LYS A 348 -6.79 7.42 2.62
C LYS A 348 -7.35 8.78 3.09
N LEU A 349 -7.14 9.15 4.35
CA LEU A 349 -7.60 10.41 4.94
C LEU A 349 -6.46 11.44 5.06
N ASN A 350 -5.43 11.28 4.25
CA ASN A 350 -4.23 12.10 4.33
C ASN A 350 -3.67 12.13 5.76
N PHE A 351 -3.57 10.95 6.39
CA PHE A 351 -3.11 10.73 7.76
C PHE A 351 -3.88 11.49 8.85
N SER A 352 -5.10 11.93 8.55
CA SER A 352 -6.07 12.33 9.57
C SER A 352 -6.73 11.08 10.16
N THR A 353 -7.36 11.24 11.34
CA THR A 353 -8.04 10.11 11.98
C THR A 353 -9.47 9.94 11.49
N PRO A 354 -10.02 8.70 11.49
CA PRO A 354 -11.43 8.46 11.22
C PRO A 354 -12.37 9.33 12.05
N ARG A 355 -12.05 9.48 13.35
CA ARG A 355 -12.85 10.27 14.28
C ARG A 355 -12.92 11.74 13.87
N GLU A 356 -11.79 12.37 13.61
CA GLU A 356 -11.74 13.78 13.17
C GLU A 356 -12.52 13.99 11.87
N CYS A 357 -12.26 13.14 10.86
CA CYS A 357 -12.92 13.25 9.56
C CYS A 357 -14.44 13.00 9.63
N PHE A 358 -14.88 12.06 10.47
CA PHE A 358 -16.29 11.74 10.66
C PHE A 358 -17.03 12.90 11.26
N TYR A 359 -16.58 13.44 12.41
CA TYR A 359 -17.25 14.55 13.06
C TYR A 359 -17.19 15.84 12.25
N LYS A 360 -16.08 16.09 11.52
CA LYS A 360 -16.01 17.23 10.59
C LYS A 360 -17.06 17.17 9.48
N LYS A 361 -17.42 15.97 8.99
CA LYS A 361 -18.48 15.80 7.98
C LYS A 361 -19.90 15.76 8.57
N MET A 362 -20.01 15.61 9.88
CA MET A 362 -21.29 15.67 10.58
C MET A 362 -21.78 17.10 10.78
N LEU A 363 -20.86 18.04 10.97
CA LEU A 363 -21.13 19.48 11.06
C LEU A 363 -21.48 20.03 9.68
#